data_6b13524d7a406ad5562ca35bdbf4ca17
#
_entry.id   6b13524d7a406ad5562ca35bdbf4ca17
#
_cell.length_a   1.000
_cell.length_b   1.000
_cell.length_c   1.000
_cell.angle_alpha   90.00
_cell.angle_beta   90.00
_cell.angle_gamma   90.00
#
_symmetry.space_group_name_H-M   'P 1'
#
loop_
_entity.id
_entity.type
_entity.pdbx_description
1 polymer ?
#
loop_
_entity_poly.entity_id
_entity_poly.type
_entity_poly.pdbx_seq_one_letter_code
_entity_poly.pdbx_strand_id
1 'polypeptide(L)'
;MDASEFRELVGDVIKTANEVEDGLEQTYSYELETHRQERFNFIVNSLKVIGRAEPEDKLRLVVALQNAPDANESGMSRKVAIVGEGINDCAAFDAADVSFACQSGTSYARNKASMILRTNDFDSCLQAVKWGRNIYMNVRRFLQFQITCNLCVIVVMIVSYCTMTEGALNAT
;
A
#
# COMPACT_ATOMS: atom_id res chain seq x y z
N MET A 1 -3.93 18.41 -17.89
CA MET A 1 -5.35 18.44 -17.49
C MET A 1 -5.54 19.51 -16.45
N ASP A 2 -6.58 20.31 -16.54
CA ASP A 2 -6.95 21.26 -15.48
C ASP A 2 -7.76 20.55 -14.38
N ALA A 3 -7.71 21.05 -13.15
CA ALA A 3 -8.42 20.43 -12.02
C ALA A 3 -9.95 20.44 -12.21
N SER A 4 -10.51 21.44 -12.91
CA SER A 4 -11.93 21.47 -13.26
C SER A 4 -12.35 20.28 -14.14
N GLU A 5 -11.59 19.98 -15.17
CA GLU A 5 -11.81 18.82 -16.05
C GLU A 5 -11.65 17.50 -15.29
N PHE A 6 -10.66 17.46 -14.37
CA PHE A 6 -10.43 16.28 -13.53
C PHE A 6 -11.61 16.01 -12.59
N ARG A 7 -12.19 17.06 -11.97
CA ARG A 7 -13.38 16.93 -11.09
C ARG A 7 -14.62 16.44 -11.85
N GLU A 8 -14.85 16.96 -13.05
CA GLU A 8 -15.97 16.49 -13.89
C GLU A 8 -15.81 15.01 -14.27
N LEU A 9 -14.58 14.55 -14.42
CA LEU A 9 -14.28 13.20 -14.84
C LEU A 9 -14.34 12.19 -13.69
N VAL A 10 -13.75 12.54 -12.53
CA VAL A 10 -13.63 11.63 -11.37
C VAL A 10 -14.80 11.76 -10.40
N GLY A 11 -15.39 12.97 -10.27
CA GLY A 11 -16.49 13.25 -9.33
C GLY A 11 -16.05 13.31 -7.87
N ASP A 12 -17.00 13.10 -6.98
CA ASP A 12 -16.79 13.17 -5.55
C ASP A 12 -16.41 11.80 -4.96
N VAL A 13 -15.59 11.84 -3.93
CA VAL A 13 -15.21 10.65 -3.16
C VAL A 13 -16.24 10.40 -2.07
N ILE A 14 -16.78 9.20 -2.03
CA ILE A 14 -17.67 8.74 -0.96
C ILE A 14 -16.79 8.29 0.21
N LYS A 15 -16.93 8.98 1.35
CA LYS A 15 -16.23 8.64 2.58
C LYS A 15 -17.14 7.78 3.44
N THR A 16 -16.81 6.52 3.61
CA THR A 16 -17.53 5.60 4.51
C THR A 16 -16.70 5.40 5.78
N ALA A 17 -17.29 5.71 6.92
CA ALA A 17 -16.65 5.42 8.20
C ALA A 17 -16.88 3.94 8.53
N ASN A 18 -15.83 3.18 8.67
CA ASN A 18 -15.90 1.81 9.18
C ASN A 18 -15.87 1.89 10.72
N GLU A 19 -16.95 1.50 11.37
CA GLU A 19 -16.98 1.31 12.82
C GLU A 19 -16.09 0.10 13.15
N VAL A 20 -14.96 0.36 13.80
CA VAL A 20 -14.15 -0.71 14.39
C VAL A 20 -14.65 -0.93 15.81
N GLU A 21 -15.03 -2.17 16.15
CA GLU A 21 -15.60 -2.57 17.44
C GLU A 21 -14.71 -2.31 18.67
N ASP A 22 -13.53 -1.76 18.53
CA ASP A 22 -12.53 -1.67 19.61
C ASP A 22 -11.98 -0.23 19.85
N GLY A 23 -12.77 0.81 19.68
CA GLY A 23 -12.53 2.14 20.28
C GLY A 23 -11.20 2.86 19.95
N LEU A 24 -10.36 2.33 19.08
CA LEU A 24 -9.07 2.87 18.67
C LEU A 24 -9.05 3.11 17.16
N GLU A 25 -9.04 4.38 16.78
CA GLU A 25 -8.91 4.94 15.43
C GLU A 25 -10.01 4.57 14.43
N GLN A 26 -10.82 5.55 14.07
CA GLN A 26 -11.79 5.46 12.98
C GLN A 26 -11.04 5.26 11.66
N THR A 27 -11.13 4.07 11.08
CA THR A 27 -10.62 3.79 9.74
C THR A 27 -11.65 4.25 8.72
N TYR A 28 -11.25 5.10 7.80
CA TYR A 28 -12.11 5.59 6.72
C TYR A 28 -11.81 4.81 5.44
N SER A 29 -12.84 4.28 4.80
CA SER A 29 -12.74 3.80 3.43
C SER A 29 -13.21 4.88 2.46
N TYR A 30 -12.53 5.00 1.33
CA TYR A 30 -12.80 5.98 0.29
C TYR A 30 -13.12 5.25 -1.00
N GLU A 31 -14.25 5.55 -1.61
CA GLU A 31 -14.69 4.92 -2.85
C GLU A 31 -15.15 5.97 -3.86
N LEU A 32 -15.02 5.65 -5.14
CA LEU A 32 -15.53 6.42 -6.26
C LEU A 32 -16.71 5.72 -6.89
N GLU A 33 -17.60 6.49 -7.54
CA GLU A 33 -18.67 5.92 -8.36
C GLU A 33 -18.08 5.05 -9.48
N THR A 34 -18.56 3.81 -9.63
CA THR A 34 -18.04 2.81 -10.58
C THR A 34 -17.96 3.34 -12.02
N HIS A 35 -18.99 4.05 -12.48
CA HIS A 35 -19.01 4.61 -13.84
C HIS A 35 -17.91 5.67 -14.07
N ARG A 36 -17.57 6.45 -13.07
CA ARG A 36 -16.54 7.49 -13.13
C ARG A 36 -15.14 6.86 -13.07
N GLN A 37 -14.99 5.79 -12.33
CA GLN A 37 -13.74 5.02 -12.29
C GLN A 37 -13.38 4.43 -13.66
N GLU A 38 -14.33 3.91 -14.41
CA GLU A 38 -14.09 3.43 -15.77
C GLU A 38 -13.55 4.53 -16.69
N ARG A 39 -14.13 5.73 -16.63
CA ARG A 39 -13.64 6.88 -17.42
C ARG A 39 -12.23 7.28 -17.04
N PHE A 40 -11.90 7.27 -15.74
CA PHE A 40 -10.55 7.54 -15.25
C PHE A 40 -9.54 6.50 -15.76
N ASN A 41 -9.90 5.23 -15.81
CA ASN A 41 -9.02 4.15 -16.26
C ASN A 41 -8.50 4.34 -17.70
N PHE A 42 -9.27 5.03 -18.56
CA PHE A 42 -8.80 5.36 -19.92
C PHE A 42 -7.68 6.39 -19.94
N ILE A 43 -7.65 7.30 -18.99
CA ILE A 43 -6.69 8.40 -18.98
C ILE A 43 -5.55 8.21 -17.97
N VAL A 44 -5.66 7.27 -17.04
CA VAL A 44 -4.72 7.08 -15.92
C VAL A 44 -3.26 6.94 -16.39
N ASN A 45 -3.02 6.28 -17.51
CA ASN A 45 -1.66 6.08 -18.03
C ASN A 45 -1.09 7.31 -18.74
N SER A 46 -1.93 8.22 -19.21
CA SER A 46 -1.55 9.47 -19.89
C SER A 46 -1.51 10.66 -18.93
N LEU A 47 -2.19 10.58 -17.78
CA LEU A 47 -2.26 11.64 -16.78
C LEU A 47 -0.93 11.75 -16.03
N LYS A 48 -0.23 12.88 -16.20
CA LYS A 48 1.05 13.13 -15.51
C LYS A 48 1.04 14.38 -14.65
N VAL A 49 0.19 15.35 -15.00
CA VAL A 49 0.13 16.64 -14.32
C VAL A 49 -1.32 17.11 -14.24
N ILE A 50 -1.72 17.56 -13.05
CA ILE A 50 -2.98 18.26 -12.81
C ILE A 50 -2.61 19.68 -12.35
N GLY A 51 -3.06 20.67 -13.08
CA GLY A 51 -2.86 22.08 -12.74
C GLY A 51 -4.01 22.61 -11.88
N ARG A 52 -3.71 23.57 -11.01
CA ARG A 52 -4.68 24.28 -10.14
C ARG A 52 -5.49 23.34 -9.23
N ALA A 53 -4.85 22.24 -8.76
CA ALA A 53 -5.47 21.27 -7.91
C ALA A 53 -5.76 21.83 -6.50
N GLU A 54 -6.94 21.57 -5.99
CA GLU A 54 -7.34 21.81 -4.61
C GLU A 54 -6.94 20.61 -3.71
N PRO A 55 -6.95 20.75 -2.37
CA PRO A 55 -6.61 19.65 -1.45
C PRO A 55 -7.44 18.38 -1.68
N GLU A 56 -8.73 18.56 -1.97
CA GLU A 56 -9.65 17.44 -2.23
C GLU A 56 -9.32 16.71 -3.53
N ASP A 57 -8.77 17.39 -4.54
CA ASP A 57 -8.40 16.76 -5.81
C ASP A 57 -7.23 15.77 -5.62
N LYS A 58 -6.34 16.03 -4.65
CA LYS A 58 -5.28 15.09 -4.28
C LYS A 58 -5.84 13.81 -3.70
N LEU A 59 -6.83 13.93 -2.81
CA LEU A 59 -7.54 12.78 -2.27
C LEU A 59 -8.26 11.98 -3.37
N ARG A 60 -9.01 12.69 -4.25
CA ARG A 60 -9.70 12.07 -5.39
C ARG A 60 -8.71 11.31 -6.29
N LEU A 61 -7.55 11.91 -6.56
CA LEU A 61 -6.52 11.27 -7.39
C LEU A 61 -5.97 10.00 -6.75
N VAL A 62 -5.66 10.01 -5.44
CA VAL A 62 -5.17 8.84 -4.73
C VAL A 62 -6.16 7.69 -4.80
N VAL A 63 -7.43 7.96 -4.49
CA VAL A 63 -8.51 6.96 -4.51
C VAL A 63 -8.74 6.42 -5.92
N ALA A 64 -8.76 7.31 -6.92
CA ALA A 64 -8.91 6.92 -8.33
C ALA A 64 -7.76 6.03 -8.81
N LEU A 65 -6.53 6.32 -8.38
CA LEU A 65 -5.35 5.53 -8.73
C LEU A 65 -5.36 4.14 -8.06
N GLN A 66 -5.77 4.05 -6.80
CA GLN A 66 -5.86 2.76 -6.08
C GLN A 66 -6.88 1.83 -6.72
N ASN A 67 -8.02 2.38 -7.17
CA ASN A 67 -9.08 1.62 -7.82
C ASN A 67 -8.81 1.33 -9.30
N ALA A 68 -7.79 1.95 -9.90
CA ALA A 68 -7.44 1.71 -11.30
C ALA A 68 -6.71 0.37 -11.45
N PRO A 69 -7.08 -0.46 -12.47
CA PRO A 69 -6.40 -1.72 -12.72
C PRO A 69 -4.94 -1.50 -13.09
N ASP A 70 -4.06 -2.34 -12.58
CA ASP A 70 -2.66 -2.31 -12.98
C ASP A 70 -2.50 -2.85 -14.41
N ALA A 71 -1.80 -2.11 -15.26
CA ALA A 71 -1.56 -2.51 -16.65
C ALA A 71 -0.68 -3.77 -16.77
N ASN A 72 0.09 -4.10 -15.72
CA ASN A 72 1.07 -5.18 -15.71
C ASN A 72 0.65 -6.42 -14.91
N GLU A 73 -0.34 -6.31 -14.02
CA GLU A 73 -0.81 -7.42 -13.18
C GLU A 73 -2.32 -7.50 -13.22
N SER A 74 -2.84 -8.53 -13.88
CA SER A 74 -4.27 -8.78 -14.01
C SER A 74 -4.91 -9.00 -12.64
N GLY A 75 -5.66 -8.01 -12.14
CA GLY A 75 -6.51 -8.12 -10.97
C GLY A 75 -5.95 -7.62 -9.64
N MET A 76 -4.73 -7.06 -9.59
CA MET A 76 -4.22 -6.39 -8.39
C MET A 76 -4.52 -4.89 -8.41
N SER A 77 -4.98 -4.36 -7.27
CA SER A 77 -5.09 -2.92 -7.02
C SER A 77 -3.71 -2.26 -7.01
N ARG A 78 -3.61 -1.08 -7.61
CA ARG A 78 -2.36 -0.30 -7.60
C ARG A 78 -2.01 0.14 -6.20
N LYS A 79 -0.72 0.07 -5.85
CA LYS A 79 -0.20 0.67 -4.62
C LYS A 79 0.24 2.10 -4.88
N VAL A 80 -0.34 3.02 -4.14
CA VAL A 80 -0.15 4.46 -4.33
C VAL A 80 0.67 5.05 -3.21
N ALA A 81 1.75 5.74 -3.59
CA ALA A 81 2.54 6.54 -2.66
C ALA A 81 2.34 8.04 -2.97
N ILE A 82 2.21 8.83 -1.92
CA ILE A 82 2.07 10.29 -2.02
C ILE A 82 3.19 11.00 -1.29
N VAL A 83 3.63 12.13 -1.82
CA VAL A 83 4.59 13.03 -1.20
C VAL A 83 3.91 14.39 -0.98
N GLY A 84 4.05 14.96 0.20
CA GLY A 84 3.48 16.25 0.53
C GLY A 84 4.21 16.94 1.68
N GLU A 85 3.81 18.17 1.98
CA GLU A 85 4.46 18.97 3.03
C GLU A 85 3.48 19.78 3.88
N GLY A 86 2.23 19.88 3.45
CA GLY A 86 1.21 20.74 4.06
C GLY A 86 0.10 19.98 4.79
N ILE A 87 -0.66 20.73 5.60
CA ILE A 87 -1.88 20.24 6.25
C ILE A 87 -2.90 19.78 5.20
N ASN A 88 -2.90 20.44 4.06
CA ASN A 88 -3.82 20.14 2.93
C ASN A 88 -3.59 18.75 2.32
N ASP A 89 -2.43 18.14 2.57
CA ASP A 89 -2.08 16.83 2.04
C ASP A 89 -2.51 15.69 2.96
N CYS A 90 -2.89 15.99 4.21
CA CYS A 90 -3.14 15.01 5.25
C CYS A 90 -4.29 14.05 4.94
N ALA A 91 -5.36 14.53 4.29
CA ALA A 91 -6.46 13.68 3.87
C ALA A 91 -6.01 12.65 2.81
N ALA A 92 -5.15 13.06 1.89
CA ALA A 92 -4.57 12.18 0.89
C ALA A 92 -3.52 11.23 1.49
N PHE A 93 -2.81 11.63 2.57
CA PHE A 93 -1.90 10.74 3.32
C PHE A 93 -2.65 9.59 3.98
N ASP A 94 -3.81 9.87 4.56
CA ASP A 94 -4.65 8.83 5.20
C ASP A 94 -5.22 7.83 4.18
N ALA A 95 -5.46 8.25 2.96
CA ALA A 95 -6.00 7.40 1.90
C ALA A 95 -4.91 6.59 1.16
N ALA A 96 -3.68 7.10 1.10
CA ALA A 96 -2.60 6.46 0.36
C ALA A 96 -2.04 5.23 1.09
N ASP A 97 -1.52 4.24 0.34
CA ASP A 97 -0.83 3.09 0.94
C ASP A 97 0.47 3.48 1.66
N VAL A 98 1.16 4.49 1.15
CA VAL A 98 2.38 5.05 1.75
C VAL A 98 2.40 6.55 1.57
N SER A 99 2.67 7.28 2.63
CA SER A 99 2.79 8.74 2.61
C SER A 99 4.17 9.20 3.06
N PHE A 100 4.72 10.15 2.33
CA PHE A 100 5.99 10.79 2.62
C PHE A 100 5.79 12.27 2.93
N ALA A 101 6.27 12.73 4.07
CA ALA A 101 6.34 14.16 4.38
C ALA A 101 7.75 14.69 4.15
N CYS A 102 7.87 15.88 3.57
CA CYS A 102 9.14 16.59 3.48
C CYS A 102 9.61 17.07 4.85
N GLN A 103 10.91 17.14 5.08
CA GLN A 103 11.49 17.67 6.32
C GLN A 103 11.08 19.15 6.58
N SER A 104 10.94 19.93 5.53
CA SER A 104 10.45 21.32 5.58
C SER A 104 8.95 21.44 5.84
N GLY A 105 8.23 20.33 5.78
CA GLY A 105 6.78 20.29 5.95
C GLY A 105 6.32 20.63 7.36
N THR A 106 5.02 20.93 7.49
CA THR A 106 4.40 21.26 8.78
C THR A 106 4.53 20.09 9.78
N SER A 107 4.60 20.39 11.07
CA SER A 107 4.67 19.35 12.12
C SER A 107 3.49 18.38 12.06
N TYR A 108 2.32 18.88 11.68
CA TYR A 108 1.12 18.06 11.52
C TYR A 108 1.24 17.05 10.36
N ALA A 109 1.71 17.51 9.20
CA ALA A 109 1.95 16.63 8.04
C ALA A 109 3.00 15.56 8.35
N ARG A 110 4.09 15.94 9.05
CA ARG A 110 5.13 14.99 9.47
C ARG A 110 4.64 13.92 10.45
N ASN A 111 3.72 14.29 11.35
CA ASN A 111 3.16 13.32 12.31
C ASN A 111 2.14 12.37 11.65
N LYS A 112 1.49 12.81 10.58
CA LYS A 112 0.50 12.01 9.84
C LYS A 112 1.14 11.10 8.79
N ALA A 113 2.28 11.48 8.24
CA ALA A 113 2.95 10.73 7.19
C ALA A 113 3.55 9.41 7.71
N SER A 114 3.54 8.38 6.88
CA SER A 114 4.17 7.08 7.18
C SER A 114 5.69 7.19 7.29
N MET A 115 6.30 8.09 6.51
CA MET A 115 7.75 8.32 6.48
C MET A 115 8.07 9.80 6.33
N ILE A 116 9.19 10.23 6.91
CA ILE A 116 9.70 11.60 6.81
C ILE A 116 10.99 11.58 5.99
N LEU A 117 11.02 12.38 4.92
CA LEU A 117 12.21 12.57 4.10
C LEU A 117 13.15 13.55 4.79
N ARG A 118 14.38 13.16 5.08
CA ARG A 118 15.39 14.02 5.72
C ARG A 118 15.94 15.09 4.76
N THR A 119 15.90 14.82 3.48
CA THR A 119 16.26 15.76 2.42
C THR A 119 15.01 16.05 1.59
N ASN A 120 14.83 17.31 1.17
CA ASN A 120 13.71 17.68 0.29
C ASN A 120 13.99 17.28 -1.16
N ASP A 121 14.52 16.08 -1.36
CA ASP A 121 14.87 15.55 -2.66
C ASP A 121 13.95 14.38 -2.99
N PHE A 122 13.35 14.43 -4.17
CA PHE A 122 12.47 13.38 -4.67
C PHE A 122 13.21 12.05 -4.91
N ASP A 123 14.52 12.09 -5.17
CA ASP A 123 15.34 10.89 -5.33
C ASP A 123 15.35 10.04 -4.05
N SER A 124 15.23 10.67 -2.89
CA SER A 124 15.12 9.97 -1.60
C SER A 124 13.88 9.08 -1.51
N CYS A 125 12.76 9.45 -2.14
CA CYS A 125 11.58 8.59 -2.24
C CYS A 125 11.85 7.34 -3.08
N LEU A 126 12.53 7.51 -4.21
CA LEU A 126 12.89 6.39 -5.08
C LEU A 126 13.86 5.44 -4.38
N GLN A 127 14.80 5.97 -3.60
CA GLN A 127 15.70 5.16 -2.80
C GLN A 127 14.93 4.40 -1.70
N ALA A 128 13.98 5.03 -1.01
CA ALA A 128 13.14 4.36 -0.02
C ALA A 128 12.36 3.19 -0.63
N VAL A 129 11.79 3.36 -1.82
CA VAL A 129 11.10 2.27 -2.55
C VAL A 129 12.06 1.13 -2.91
N LYS A 130 13.27 1.44 -3.40
CA LYS A 130 14.29 0.43 -3.71
C LYS A 130 14.71 -0.36 -2.46
N TRP A 131 14.95 0.32 -1.35
CA TRP A 131 15.27 -0.31 -0.07
C TRP A 131 14.12 -1.16 0.47
N GLY A 132 12.88 -0.66 0.40
CA GLY A 132 11.69 -1.42 0.81
C GLY A 132 11.54 -2.72 0.01
N ARG A 133 11.73 -2.67 -1.30
CA ARG A 133 11.72 -3.87 -2.16
C ARG A 133 12.84 -4.85 -1.80
N ASN A 134 14.03 -4.36 -1.51
CA ASN A 134 15.15 -5.21 -1.09
C ASN A 134 14.89 -5.89 0.26
N ILE A 135 14.36 -5.15 1.24
CA ILE A 135 13.97 -5.70 2.55
C ILE A 135 12.88 -6.76 2.36
N TYR A 136 11.85 -6.49 1.57
CA TYR A 136 10.80 -7.46 1.27
C TYR A 136 11.35 -8.75 0.66
N MET A 137 12.27 -8.65 -0.30
CA MET A 137 12.91 -9.80 -0.91
C MET A 137 13.73 -10.61 0.10
N ASN A 138 14.43 -9.95 1.01
CA ASN A 138 15.22 -10.61 2.06
C ASN A 138 14.31 -11.32 3.07
N VAL A 139 13.23 -10.67 3.52
CA VAL A 139 12.22 -11.27 4.41
C VAL A 139 11.59 -12.50 3.74
N ARG A 140 11.21 -12.39 2.47
CA ARG A 140 10.64 -13.51 1.71
C ARG A 140 11.60 -14.70 1.63
N ARG A 141 12.87 -14.46 1.35
CA ARG A 141 13.89 -15.52 1.31
C ARG A 141 14.10 -16.15 2.68
N PHE A 142 14.15 -15.33 3.73
CA PHE A 142 14.28 -15.82 5.10
C PHE A 142 13.09 -16.72 5.50
N LEU A 143 11.86 -16.28 5.23
CA LEU A 143 10.66 -17.08 5.50
C LEU A 143 10.67 -18.39 4.72
N GLN A 144 11.06 -18.35 3.45
CA GLN A 144 11.18 -19.52 2.60
C GLN A 144 12.17 -20.55 3.18
N PHE A 145 13.33 -20.09 3.61
CA PHE A 145 14.34 -20.92 4.28
C PHE A 145 13.80 -21.49 5.60
N GLN A 146 13.19 -20.66 6.44
CA GLN A 146 12.67 -21.08 7.74
C GLN A 146 11.58 -22.15 7.61
N ILE A 147 10.64 -21.97 6.67
CA ILE A 147 9.58 -22.94 6.40
C ILE A 147 10.18 -24.27 5.91
N THR A 148 11.17 -24.19 5.02
CA THR A 148 11.84 -25.39 4.50
C THR A 148 12.53 -26.17 5.62
N CYS A 149 13.27 -25.49 6.50
CA CYS A 149 13.92 -26.12 7.65
C CYS A 149 12.90 -26.78 8.59
N ASN A 150 11.81 -26.09 8.92
CA ASN A 150 10.77 -26.63 9.77
C ASN A 150 10.10 -27.87 9.14
N LEU A 151 9.84 -27.82 7.83
CA LEU A 151 9.28 -28.96 7.11
C LEU A 151 10.23 -30.17 7.14
N CYS A 152 11.54 -29.95 6.92
CA CYS A 152 12.54 -31.01 7.01
C CYS A 152 12.56 -31.66 8.39
N VAL A 153 12.50 -30.87 9.48
CA VAL A 153 12.48 -31.38 10.85
C VAL A 153 11.23 -32.24 11.08
N ILE A 154 10.07 -31.77 10.64
CA ILE A 154 8.81 -32.52 10.77
C ILE A 154 8.90 -33.89 10.03
N VAL A 155 9.42 -33.88 8.79
CA VAL A 155 9.59 -35.13 8.01
C VAL A 155 10.53 -36.10 8.72
N VAL A 156 11.68 -35.61 9.22
CA VAL A 156 12.64 -36.43 9.95
C VAL A 156 12.01 -37.04 11.22
N MET A 157 11.23 -36.23 11.96
CA MET A 157 10.54 -36.72 13.17
C MET A 157 9.50 -37.79 12.83
N ILE A 158 8.72 -37.63 11.77
CA ILE A 158 7.72 -38.61 11.33
C ILE A 158 8.43 -39.92 10.93
N VAL A 159 9.46 -39.84 10.10
CA VAL A 159 10.23 -41.05 9.70
C VAL A 159 10.85 -41.74 10.89
N SER A 160 11.45 -40.98 11.82
CA SER A 160 12.03 -41.51 13.04
C SER A 160 11.00 -42.22 13.92
N TYR A 161 9.81 -41.64 14.06
CA TYR A 161 8.71 -42.25 14.82
C TYR A 161 8.23 -43.55 14.16
N CYS A 162 8.03 -43.59 12.86
CA CYS A 162 7.60 -44.79 12.15
C CYS A 162 8.64 -45.92 12.25
N THR A 163 9.92 -45.61 12.16
CA THR A 163 10.98 -46.64 12.28
C THR A 163 11.13 -47.16 13.70
N MET A 164 10.96 -46.31 14.73
CA MET A 164 10.99 -46.74 16.13
C MET A 164 9.77 -47.58 16.52
N THR A 165 8.57 -47.26 16.02
CA THR A 165 7.38 -48.05 16.28
C THR A 165 7.44 -49.43 15.65
N GLU A 166 8.05 -49.57 14.47
CA GLU A 166 8.31 -50.88 13.88
C GLU A 166 9.32 -51.71 14.70
N GLY A 167 10.39 -51.04 15.18
CA GLY A 167 11.38 -51.67 16.06
C GLY A 167 10.81 -52.15 17.40
N ALA A 168 9.90 -51.39 17.98
CA ALA A 168 9.23 -51.75 19.25
C ALA A 168 8.22 -52.89 19.11
N LEU A 169 7.56 -52.97 17.95
CA LEU A 169 6.61 -54.04 17.65
C LEU A 169 7.29 -55.39 17.30
N ASN A 170 8.51 -55.33 16.78
CA ASN A 170 9.30 -56.54 16.47
C ASN A 170 10.10 -57.07 17.66
N ALA A 171 10.12 -56.37 18.79
CA ALA A 171 10.84 -56.76 20.01
C ALA A 171 9.94 -57.47 21.05
N THR A 172 8.66 -57.65 20.71
CA THR A 172 7.70 -58.46 21.48
C THR A 172 7.36 -59.73 20.73
#